data_7a85863a95fef705a8b7f61519587406
#
_entry.id   7a85863a95fef705a8b7f61519587406
#
_cell.length_a   1.000
_cell.length_b   1.000
_cell.length_c   1.000
_cell.angle_alpha   90.00
_cell.angle_beta   90.00
_cell.angle_gamma   90.00
#
_symmetry.space_group_name_H-M   'P 1'
#
loop_
_entity.id
_entity.type
_entity.pdbx_description
1 polymer ?
#
loop_
_entity_poly.entity_id
_entity_poly.type
_entity_poly.pdbx_seq_one_letter_code
_entity_poly.pdbx_strand_id
1 'polypeptide(L)'
;MNRVVLLLVLAAVSLPSFAQVARPSVYIEPQNGFETYVAAAIAKKQVPVDVVTDPAKATFTLKAAPVEIKQESTGGKIARCLFAYCAGIEDKGNVSVQLIETSSSKMLWAYSVNKQRGGSKNQQSMAEAVAKHLKEFLLS
;
A
#
# COMPACT_ATOMS: atom_id res chain seq x y z
N MET A 1 13.47 61.52 42.83
CA MET A 1 12.70 61.13 41.62
C MET A 1 13.38 59.91 41.01
N ASN A 2 12.98 58.70 41.42
CA ASN A 2 13.58 57.45 40.97
C ASN A 2 12.86 56.96 39.70
N ARG A 3 13.58 56.95 38.58
CA ARG A 3 13.12 56.27 37.37
C ARG A 3 13.61 54.82 37.39
N VAL A 4 12.72 53.92 37.74
CA VAL A 4 12.94 52.48 37.62
C VAL A 4 12.76 52.10 36.13
N VAL A 5 13.86 51.78 35.47
CA VAL A 5 13.83 51.23 34.13
C VAL A 5 13.58 49.73 34.22
N LEU A 6 12.39 49.30 33.85
CA LEU A 6 11.98 47.90 33.79
C LEU A 6 12.51 47.29 32.50
N LEU A 7 13.62 46.56 32.56
CA LEU A 7 14.18 45.76 31.44
C LEU A 7 13.36 44.48 31.29
N LEU A 8 12.47 44.46 30.30
CA LEU A 8 11.78 43.26 29.84
C LEU A 8 12.76 42.40 29.02
N VAL A 9 13.27 41.35 29.63
CA VAL A 9 14.05 40.34 28.91
C VAL A 9 13.07 39.39 28.23
N LEU A 10 12.89 39.56 26.90
CA LEU A 10 12.18 38.60 26.05
C LEU A 10 13.09 37.37 25.89
N ALA A 11 12.80 36.31 26.63
CA ALA A 11 13.39 35.01 26.40
C ALA A 11 12.76 34.41 25.11
N ALA A 12 13.47 34.45 24.03
CA ALA A 12 13.12 33.75 22.79
C ALA A 12 13.25 32.24 23.04
N VAL A 13 12.13 31.57 23.27
CA VAL A 13 12.05 30.11 23.36
C VAL A 13 12.17 29.57 21.93
N SER A 14 13.38 29.21 21.53
CA SER A 14 13.62 28.46 20.29
C SER A 14 13.05 27.05 20.45
N LEU A 15 11.85 26.81 19.87
CA LEU A 15 11.29 25.47 19.75
C LEU A 15 12.20 24.64 18.84
N PRO A 16 12.62 23.42 19.25
CA PRO A 16 13.34 22.53 18.37
C PRO A 16 12.43 22.18 17.19
N SER A 17 12.82 22.61 15.98
CA SER A 17 12.24 22.09 14.74
C SER A 17 12.56 20.61 14.66
N PHE A 18 11.60 19.77 14.99
CA PHE A 18 11.69 18.35 14.66
C PHE A 18 11.80 18.26 13.14
N ALA A 19 12.99 17.94 12.64
CA ALA A 19 13.22 17.65 11.24
C ALA A 19 12.31 16.46 10.88
N GLN A 20 11.22 16.75 10.19
CA GLN A 20 10.29 15.75 9.71
C GLN A 20 11.05 14.97 8.64
N VAL A 21 11.46 13.73 8.94
CA VAL A 21 12.07 12.86 7.95
C VAL A 21 11.10 12.75 6.79
N ALA A 22 11.47 13.32 5.65
CA ALA A 22 10.62 13.31 4.47
C ALA A 22 10.36 11.86 4.06
N ARG A 23 9.11 11.43 4.09
CA ARG A 23 8.72 10.09 3.64
C ARG A 23 8.86 10.02 2.12
N PRO A 24 9.39 8.92 1.59
CA PRO A 24 9.41 8.75 0.14
C PRO A 24 7.98 8.69 -0.41
N SER A 25 7.77 9.28 -1.58
CA SER A 25 6.47 9.27 -2.25
C SER A 25 6.35 8.06 -3.18
N VAL A 26 5.18 7.44 -3.20
CA VAL A 26 4.87 6.30 -4.08
C VAL A 26 3.67 6.61 -4.97
N TYR A 27 3.82 6.43 -6.27
CA TYR A 27 2.73 6.39 -7.23
C TYR A 27 2.32 4.94 -7.45
N ILE A 28 1.03 4.65 -7.37
CA ILE A 28 0.50 3.31 -7.63
C ILE A 28 -0.12 3.33 -9.02
N GLU A 29 0.46 2.55 -9.94
CA GLU A 29 -0.03 2.46 -11.31
C GLU A 29 -1.45 1.85 -11.33
N PRO A 30 -2.42 2.47 -12.05
CA PRO A 30 -3.78 1.98 -12.13
C PRO A 30 -3.84 0.54 -12.68
N GLN A 31 -4.53 -0.34 -11.97
CA GLN A 31 -4.69 -1.74 -12.34
C GLN A 31 -6.10 -2.25 -12.01
N ASN A 32 -7.08 -1.89 -12.85
CA ASN A 32 -8.47 -2.35 -12.74
C ASN A 32 -9.10 -2.19 -11.34
N GLY A 33 -8.74 -1.12 -10.62
CA GLY A 33 -9.23 -0.83 -9.28
C GLY A 33 -8.39 -1.43 -8.14
N PHE A 34 -7.42 -2.30 -8.43
CA PHE A 34 -6.56 -2.89 -7.41
C PHE A 34 -5.70 -1.84 -6.70
N GLU A 35 -5.28 -0.80 -7.41
CA GLU A 35 -4.55 0.35 -6.86
C GLU A 35 -5.26 0.99 -5.67
N THR A 36 -6.59 1.04 -5.68
CA THR A 36 -7.39 1.60 -4.58
C THR A 36 -7.27 0.74 -3.32
N TYR A 37 -7.31 -0.59 -3.48
CA TYR A 37 -7.11 -1.51 -2.36
C TYR A 37 -5.69 -1.42 -1.80
N VAL A 38 -4.68 -1.24 -2.66
CA VAL A 38 -3.28 -1.09 -2.24
C VAL A 38 -3.09 0.23 -1.50
N ALA A 39 -3.63 1.35 -1.98
CA ALA A 39 -3.57 2.64 -1.31
C ALA A 39 -4.23 2.58 0.09
N ALA A 40 -5.41 1.97 0.19
CA ALA A 40 -6.09 1.76 1.46
C ALA A 40 -5.28 0.86 2.42
N ALA A 41 -4.64 -0.19 1.90
CA ALA A 41 -3.81 -1.10 2.69
C ALA A 41 -2.53 -0.42 3.19
N ILE A 42 -1.89 0.43 2.38
CA ILE A 42 -0.72 1.24 2.76
C ILE A 42 -1.09 2.13 3.94
N ALA A 43 -2.21 2.84 3.87
CA ALA A 43 -2.70 3.68 4.96
C ALA A 43 -3.01 2.85 6.22
N LYS A 44 -3.76 1.76 6.09
CA LYS A 44 -4.14 0.86 7.18
C LYS A 44 -2.94 0.24 7.90
N LYS A 45 -1.91 -0.18 7.14
CA LYS A 45 -0.69 -0.80 7.68
C LYS A 45 0.35 0.22 8.12
N GLN A 46 0.08 1.52 7.92
CA GLN A 46 1.02 2.59 8.24
C GLN A 46 2.40 2.35 7.59
N VAL A 47 2.40 2.08 6.30
CA VAL A 47 3.64 1.98 5.51
C VAL A 47 4.30 3.36 5.47
N PRO A 48 5.61 3.50 5.70
CA PRO A 48 6.27 4.80 5.81
C PRO A 48 6.50 5.47 4.44
N VAL A 49 5.44 5.62 3.65
CA VAL A 49 5.43 6.30 2.34
C VAL A 49 4.22 7.22 2.23
N ASP A 50 4.33 8.23 1.38
CA ASP A 50 3.24 9.11 1.00
C ASP A 50 2.71 8.69 -0.38
N VAL A 51 1.42 8.32 -0.47
CA VAL A 51 0.80 7.94 -1.74
C VAL A 51 0.47 9.22 -2.52
N VAL A 52 1.00 9.31 -3.75
CA VAL A 52 0.77 10.44 -4.66
C VAL A 52 0.04 10.00 -5.93
N THR A 53 -0.73 10.90 -6.52
CA THR A 53 -1.49 10.63 -7.74
C THR A 53 -0.75 11.06 -9.01
N ASP A 54 0.29 11.87 -8.86
CA ASP A 54 1.11 12.36 -9.97
C ASP A 54 2.40 11.54 -10.05
N PRO A 55 2.60 10.73 -11.12
CA PRO A 55 3.80 9.91 -11.27
C PRO A 55 5.09 10.73 -11.33
N ALA A 56 5.03 11.98 -11.83
CA ALA A 56 6.19 12.86 -11.92
C ALA A 56 6.72 13.31 -10.55
N LYS A 57 5.88 13.25 -9.51
CA LYS A 57 6.22 13.62 -8.13
C LYS A 57 6.59 12.43 -7.25
N ALA A 58 6.54 11.24 -7.82
CA ALA A 58 6.80 10.02 -7.07
C ALA A 58 8.28 9.66 -7.04
N THR A 59 8.79 9.35 -5.85
CA THR A 59 10.11 8.72 -5.67
C THR A 59 10.09 7.29 -6.21
N PHE A 60 9.00 6.58 -5.97
CA PHE A 60 8.80 5.19 -6.38
C PHE A 60 7.51 5.03 -7.16
N THR A 61 7.52 4.11 -8.12
CA THR A 61 6.33 3.63 -8.82
C THR A 61 6.07 2.19 -8.43
N LEU A 62 4.87 1.91 -7.91
CA LEU A 62 4.40 0.57 -7.62
C LEU A 62 3.56 0.08 -8.80
N LYS A 63 4.05 -0.94 -9.51
CA LYS A 63 3.36 -1.59 -10.62
C LYS A 63 2.83 -2.93 -10.17
N ALA A 64 1.57 -3.23 -10.53
CA ALA A 64 1.00 -4.55 -10.37
C ALA A 64 0.81 -5.21 -11.73
N ALA A 65 1.14 -6.49 -11.84
CA ALA A 65 0.68 -7.30 -12.96
C ALA A 65 -0.84 -7.46 -12.88
N PRO A 66 -1.54 -7.75 -14.01
CA PRO A 66 -2.97 -7.95 -13.98
C PRO A 66 -3.39 -8.91 -12.86
N VAL A 67 -4.36 -8.48 -12.05
CA VAL A 67 -4.89 -9.32 -10.97
C VAL A 67 -5.74 -10.42 -11.60
N GLU A 68 -5.25 -11.64 -11.57
CA GLU A 68 -6.02 -12.79 -12.03
C GLU A 68 -6.90 -13.32 -10.89
N ILE A 69 -8.21 -13.20 -11.05
CA ILE A 69 -9.20 -13.85 -10.18
C ILE A 69 -9.88 -14.91 -11.01
N LYS A 70 -9.53 -16.16 -10.77
CA LYS A 70 -10.19 -17.29 -11.40
C LYS A 70 -11.47 -17.60 -10.62
N GLN A 71 -12.60 -17.16 -11.16
CA GLN A 71 -13.92 -17.52 -10.64
C GLN A 71 -14.37 -18.82 -11.31
N GLU A 72 -14.81 -19.80 -10.53
CA GLU A 72 -15.51 -20.95 -11.08
C GLU A 72 -16.85 -20.50 -11.64
N SER A 73 -17.21 -21.00 -12.82
CA SER A 73 -18.51 -20.71 -13.43
C SER A 73 -19.66 -21.11 -12.49
N THR A 74 -20.76 -20.33 -12.51
CA THR A 74 -21.95 -20.61 -11.70
C THR A 74 -22.48 -22.02 -11.90
N GLY A 75 -22.45 -22.53 -13.14
CA GLY A 75 -22.82 -23.90 -13.47
C GLY A 75 -21.92 -24.96 -12.83
N GLY A 76 -20.61 -24.73 -12.79
CA GLY A 76 -19.65 -25.62 -12.11
C GLY A 76 -19.86 -25.64 -10.59
N LYS A 77 -20.16 -24.49 -9.98
CA LYS A 77 -20.48 -24.38 -8.55
C LYS A 77 -21.75 -25.16 -8.19
N ILE A 78 -22.81 -25.00 -8.97
CA ILE A 78 -24.08 -25.72 -8.75
C ILE A 78 -23.90 -27.23 -8.94
N ALA A 79 -23.21 -27.67 -9.98
CA ALA A 79 -23.00 -29.09 -10.23
C ALA A 79 -22.21 -29.76 -9.10
N ARG A 80 -21.16 -29.10 -8.57
CA ARG A 80 -20.37 -29.60 -7.43
C ARG A 80 -21.20 -29.67 -6.15
N CYS A 81 -22.06 -28.67 -5.89
CA CYS A 81 -22.91 -28.67 -4.71
C CYS A 81 -23.99 -29.77 -4.76
N LEU A 82 -24.42 -30.21 -5.95
CA LEU A 82 -25.41 -31.28 -6.12
C LEU A 82 -24.80 -32.68 -5.99
N PHE A 83 -23.52 -32.87 -6.38
CA PHE A 83 -22.90 -34.19 -6.47
C PHE A 83 -21.75 -34.42 -5.50
N ALA A 84 -21.23 -33.38 -4.88
CA ALA A 84 -20.13 -33.43 -3.91
C ALA A 84 -20.31 -32.31 -2.87
N TYR A 85 -19.61 -32.46 -1.76
CA TYR A 85 -19.56 -31.44 -0.71
C TYR A 85 -19.29 -30.05 -1.30
N CYS A 86 -20.06 -29.03 -0.89
CA CYS A 86 -19.86 -27.62 -1.24
C CYS A 86 -18.55 -27.02 -0.66
N ALA A 87 -17.74 -27.82 0.02
CA ALA A 87 -16.45 -27.42 0.55
C ALA A 87 -15.40 -27.32 -0.59
N GLY A 88 -14.80 -26.15 -0.74
CA GLY A 88 -13.68 -25.93 -1.68
C GLY A 88 -14.01 -25.17 -2.95
N ILE A 89 -15.24 -24.60 -3.09
CA ILE A 89 -15.60 -23.70 -4.19
C ILE A 89 -15.15 -22.30 -3.81
N GLU A 90 -13.90 -21.98 -4.06
CA GLU A 90 -13.35 -20.69 -3.69
C GLU A 90 -12.57 -20.07 -4.85
N ASP A 91 -12.82 -18.79 -5.07
CA ASP A 91 -12.12 -18.02 -6.08
C ASP A 91 -10.65 -17.88 -5.71
N LYS A 92 -9.78 -18.17 -6.66
CA LYS A 92 -8.31 -18.02 -6.50
C LYS A 92 -7.89 -16.66 -7.02
N GLY A 93 -7.04 -15.97 -6.26
CA GLY A 93 -6.46 -14.69 -6.67
C GLY A 93 -4.95 -14.75 -6.70
N ASN A 94 -4.36 -14.17 -7.73
CA ASN A 94 -2.91 -14.00 -7.87
C ASN A 94 -2.60 -12.57 -8.28
N VAL A 95 -1.59 -11.98 -7.66
CA VAL A 95 -1.04 -10.69 -8.06
C VAL A 95 0.46 -10.66 -7.82
N SER A 96 1.18 -10.07 -8.76
CA SER A 96 2.61 -9.77 -8.62
C SER A 96 2.80 -8.26 -8.69
N VAL A 97 3.57 -7.72 -7.76
CA VAL A 97 3.85 -6.28 -7.68
C VAL A 97 5.35 -6.03 -7.71
N GLN A 98 5.73 -4.88 -8.25
CA GLN A 98 7.11 -4.41 -8.36
C GLN A 98 7.21 -2.98 -7.87
N LEU A 99 8.22 -2.68 -7.06
CA LEU A 99 8.57 -1.32 -6.67
C LEU A 99 9.75 -0.87 -7.53
N ILE A 100 9.57 0.22 -8.24
CA ILE A 100 10.53 0.76 -9.19
C ILE A 100 10.92 2.16 -8.73
N GLU A 101 12.22 2.45 -8.68
CA GLU A 101 12.70 3.82 -8.49
C GLU A 101 12.39 4.64 -9.74
N THR A 102 11.62 5.72 -9.59
CA THR A 102 11.09 6.49 -10.74
C THR A 102 12.21 7.13 -11.56
N SER A 103 13.26 7.65 -10.90
CA SER A 103 14.35 8.38 -11.54
C SER A 103 15.28 7.48 -12.38
N SER A 104 15.59 6.29 -11.89
CA SER A 104 16.54 5.36 -12.53
C SER A 104 15.85 4.21 -13.28
N SER A 105 14.55 4.06 -13.12
CA SER A 105 13.79 2.90 -13.61
C SER A 105 14.29 1.56 -13.06
N LYS A 106 15.01 1.60 -11.93
CA LYS A 106 15.54 0.41 -11.28
C LYS A 106 14.48 -0.27 -10.44
N MET A 107 14.29 -1.57 -10.64
CA MET A 107 13.45 -2.38 -9.77
C MET A 107 14.17 -2.63 -8.45
N LEU A 108 13.56 -2.17 -7.35
CA LEU A 108 14.13 -2.30 -6.00
C LEU A 108 13.59 -3.50 -5.26
N TRP A 109 12.32 -3.86 -5.53
CA TRP A 109 11.64 -4.92 -4.83
C TRP A 109 10.53 -5.51 -5.70
N ALA A 110 10.26 -6.79 -5.52
CA ALA A 110 9.14 -7.47 -6.15
C ALA A 110 8.53 -8.46 -5.16
N TYR A 111 7.21 -8.63 -5.24
CA TYR A 111 6.48 -9.55 -4.37
C TYR A 111 5.30 -10.16 -5.12
N SER A 112 5.08 -11.45 -4.93
CA SER A 112 3.93 -12.16 -5.48
C SER A 112 3.11 -12.77 -4.37
N VAL A 113 1.80 -12.60 -4.43
CA VAL A 113 0.85 -13.19 -3.50
C VAL A 113 -0.17 -14.03 -4.24
N ASN A 114 -0.40 -15.23 -3.72
CA ASN A 114 -1.43 -16.14 -4.20
C ASN A 114 -2.40 -16.43 -3.06
N LYS A 115 -3.69 -16.21 -3.29
CA LYS A 115 -4.77 -16.53 -2.34
C LYS A 115 -5.65 -17.59 -2.95
N GLN A 116 -5.71 -18.73 -2.28
CA GLN A 116 -6.49 -19.87 -2.75
C GLN A 116 -7.94 -19.88 -2.23
N ARG A 117 -8.26 -18.97 -1.28
CA ARG A 117 -9.55 -18.90 -0.60
C ARG A 117 -9.92 -17.45 -0.31
N GLY A 118 -11.19 -17.08 -0.48
CA GLY A 118 -11.69 -15.77 -0.05
C GLY A 118 -12.60 -15.02 -1.00
N GLY A 119 -12.91 -15.53 -2.17
CA GLY A 119 -13.88 -14.92 -3.09
C GLY A 119 -13.61 -13.43 -3.37
N SER A 120 -14.64 -12.59 -3.26
CA SER A 120 -14.56 -11.14 -3.48
C SER A 120 -13.62 -10.39 -2.50
N LYS A 121 -13.22 -11.01 -1.39
CA LYS A 121 -12.27 -10.45 -0.42
C LYS A 121 -10.80 -10.67 -0.82
N ASN A 122 -10.55 -11.39 -1.91
CA ASN A 122 -9.18 -11.69 -2.34
C ASN A 122 -8.37 -10.44 -2.67
N GLN A 123 -8.95 -9.46 -3.36
CA GLN A 123 -8.24 -8.22 -3.72
C GLN A 123 -7.78 -7.45 -2.48
N GLN A 124 -8.66 -7.26 -1.51
CA GLN A 124 -8.29 -6.61 -0.25
C GLN A 124 -7.22 -7.40 0.50
N SER A 125 -7.37 -8.71 0.62
CA SER A 125 -6.40 -9.57 1.31
C SER A 125 -5.04 -9.60 0.62
N MET A 126 -5.01 -9.56 -0.72
CA MET A 126 -3.77 -9.46 -1.50
C MET A 126 -3.11 -8.09 -1.31
N ALA A 127 -3.87 -7.01 -1.36
CA ALA A 127 -3.37 -5.65 -1.13
C ALA A 127 -2.79 -5.49 0.29
N GLU A 128 -3.43 -6.06 1.31
CA GLU A 128 -2.91 -6.05 2.68
C GLU A 128 -1.60 -6.84 2.81
N ALA A 129 -1.45 -7.96 2.11
CA ALA A 129 -0.21 -8.71 2.07
C ALA A 129 0.90 -7.90 1.37
N VAL A 130 0.60 -7.27 0.24
CA VAL A 130 1.53 -6.38 -0.47
C VAL A 130 2.00 -5.25 0.45
N ALA A 131 1.07 -4.54 1.11
CA ALA A 131 1.41 -3.43 2.00
C ALA A 131 2.25 -3.89 3.20
N LYS A 132 1.97 -5.06 3.76
CA LYS A 132 2.76 -5.64 4.85
C LYS A 132 4.21 -5.87 4.43
N HIS A 133 4.43 -6.58 3.32
CA HIS A 133 5.78 -6.90 2.84
C HIS A 133 6.53 -5.69 2.29
N LEU A 134 5.82 -4.71 1.71
CA LEU A 134 6.41 -3.43 1.33
C LEU A 134 6.92 -2.67 2.57
N LYS A 135 6.14 -2.66 3.66
CA LYS A 135 6.58 -2.06 4.93
C LYS A 135 7.82 -2.73 5.48
N GLU A 136 7.87 -4.05 5.48
CA GLU A 136 9.02 -4.83 5.94
C GLU A 136 10.28 -4.48 5.12
N PHE A 137 10.14 -4.39 3.79
CA PHE A 137 11.24 -4.00 2.90
C PHE A 137 11.76 -2.59 3.16
N LEU A 138 10.85 -1.62 3.38
CA LEU A 138 11.25 -0.22 3.60
C LEU A 138 11.84 0.04 4.99
N LEU A 139 11.68 -0.87 5.94
CA LEU A 139 12.22 -0.78 7.30
C LEU A 139 13.47 -1.63 7.50
N SER A 140 13.88 -2.45 6.51
CA SER A 140 15.09 -3.26 6.55
C SER A 140 16.32 -2.45 6.12
#